data_5e40d650093592ec9e97f84eae41477b
#
_entry.id   5e40d650093592ec9e97f84eae41477b
#
_cell.length_a   1.000
_cell.length_b   1.000
_cell.length_c   1.000
_cell.angle_alpha   90.00
_cell.angle_beta   90.00
_cell.angle_gamma   90.00
#
_symmetry.space_group_name_H-M   'P 1'
#
loop_
_entity.id
_entity.type
_entity.pdbx_description
1 polymer ?
#
loop_
_entity_poly.entity_id
_entity_poly.type
_entity_poly.pdbx_seq_one_letter_code
_entity_poly.pdbx_strand_id
1 'polypeptide(L)'
;FKVGGKKLQQVHKGIFCYVNTQKTTYVYCEKGQPVRFTKVFLTRTYFDTYFQSHYGRNYQESISAQDYILRHPNQPELNFVFQQIRDCQADSQILRMYLEGKVLEMLSLIIKGMSQPQRHIPVKLDYKDIRNLKKTVTLMRNDLAAYPSGEKLAQIAGMSPTRYQLAFKKHYGTTPYEYLIALHLNQALSLLKNSDYSITVIAAKLGYHTSGSFSKLFQNASGLGPRE
;
A
#
# COMPACT_ATOMS: atom_id res chain seq x y z
N PHE A 1 -14.30 -19.05 0.89
CA PHE A 1 -14.16 -20.32 0.20
C PHE A 1 -13.40 -21.31 1.09
N LYS A 2 -13.77 -22.58 1.09
CA LYS A 2 -13.02 -23.66 1.74
C LYS A 2 -12.62 -24.68 0.66
N VAL A 3 -11.35 -25.02 0.58
CA VAL A 3 -10.86 -26.12 -0.25
C VAL A 3 -10.12 -27.08 0.65
N GLY A 4 -10.52 -28.34 0.64
CA GLY A 4 -9.91 -29.38 1.47
C GLY A 4 -9.99 -29.14 2.99
N GLY A 5 -11.11 -28.54 3.48
CA GLY A 5 -11.32 -28.25 4.90
C GLY A 5 -10.56 -27.06 5.48
N LYS A 6 -9.72 -26.38 4.70
CA LYS A 6 -8.94 -25.21 5.14
C LYS A 6 -9.65 -23.91 4.76
N LYS A 7 -9.64 -22.94 5.67
CA LYS A 7 -10.17 -21.60 5.44
C LYS A 7 -9.29 -20.87 4.42
N LEU A 8 -9.81 -20.61 3.22
CA LEU A 8 -9.14 -19.80 2.22
C LEU A 8 -9.24 -18.35 2.60
N GLN A 9 -8.11 -17.67 2.65
CA GLN A 9 -8.07 -16.24 2.80
C GLN A 9 -8.14 -15.62 1.40
N GLN A 10 -9.17 -14.79 1.16
CA GLN A 10 -9.29 -14.09 -0.11
C GLN A 10 -8.24 -12.99 -0.17
N VAL A 11 -7.33 -13.13 -1.12
CA VAL A 11 -6.28 -12.13 -1.39
C VAL A 11 -6.90 -11.03 -2.26
N HIS A 12 -6.98 -9.82 -1.73
CA HIS A 12 -7.37 -8.63 -2.49
C HIS A 12 -6.12 -7.92 -3.00
N LYS A 13 -6.30 -6.96 -3.93
CA LYS A 13 -5.20 -6.11 -4.39
C LYS A 13 -4.58 -5.38 -3.18
N GLY A 14 -3.28 -5.55 -2.97
CA GLY A 14 -2.57 -4.97 -1.83
C GLY A 14 -1.28 -5.72 -1.50
N ILE A 15 -0.68 -5.38 -0.37
CA ILE A 15 0.53 -6.00 0.15
C ILE A 15 0.14 -7.14 1.09
N PHE A 16 0.84 -8.26 0.96
CA PHE A 16 0.68 -9.41 1.84
C PHE A 16 2.03 -9.79 2.42
N CYS A 17 2.07 -10.03 3.71
CA CYS A 17 3.18 -10.66 4.38
C CYS A 17 2.81 -12.11 4.68
N TYR A 18 3.72 -13.01 4.34
CA TYR A 18 3.57 -14.42 4.58
C TYR A 18 4.82 -14.95 5.27
N VAL A 19 4.64 -15.53 6.45
CA VAL A 19 5.70 -16.22 7.18
C VAL A 19 5.63 -17.70 6.82
N ASN A 20 6.70 -18.23 6.21
CA ASN A 20 6.76 -19.65 5.85
C ASN A 20 6.91 -20.51 7.11
N THR A 21 5.86 -21.24 7.43
CA THR A 21 5.82 -22.23 8.54
C THR A 21 6.12 -23.65 8.07
N GLN A 22 6.86 -23.84 6.97
CA GLN A 22 7.13 -25.13 6.31
C GLN A 22 5.88 -25.84 5.75
N LYS A 23 4.75 -25.16 5.70
CA LYS A 23 3.51 -25.70 5.10
C LYS A 23 3.34 -25.18 3.69
N THR A 24 2.95 -26.05 2.77
CA THR A 24 2.66 -25.69 1.39
C THR A 24 1.48 -24.72 1.36
N THR A 25 1.68 -23.56 0.71
CA THR A 25 0.64 -22.55 0.51
C THR A 25 0.21 -22.58 -0.96
N TYR A 26 -1.09 -22.68 -1.17
CA TYR A 26 -1.68 -22.66 -2.50
C TYR A 26 -2.31 -21.29 -2.76
N VAL A 27 -2.01 -20.71 -3.92
CA VAL A 27 -2.66 -19.48 -4.40
C VAL A 27 -3.58 -19.86 -5.55
N TYR A 28 -4.86 -19.60 -5.40
CA TYR A 28 -5.86 -19.84 -6.43
C TYR A 28 -6.21 -18.54 -7.13
N CYS A 29 -6.11 -18.53 -8.45
CA CYS A 29 -6.46 -17.40 -9.29
C CYS A 29 -7.67 -17.78 -10.14
N GLU A 30 -8.55 -16.82 -10.41
CA GLU A 30 -9.66 -17.02 -11.33
C GLU A 30 -9.14 -17.19 -12.76
N LYS A 31 -9.71 -18.18 -13.48
CA LYS A 31 -9.33 -18.46 -14.86
C LYS A 31 -9.60 -17.24 -15.73
N GLY A 32 -8.59 -16.83 -16.51
CA GLY A 32 -8.71 -15.73 -17.46
C GLY A 32 -8.36 -14.34 -16.91
N GLN A 33 -8.06 -14.21 -15.62
CA GLN A 33 -7.57 -12.93 -15.07
C GLN A 33 -6.06 -12.98 -14.84
N PRO A 34 -5.26 -12.10 -15.48
CA PRO A 34 -3.82 -12.03 -15.24
C PRO A 34 -3.54 -11.51 -13.84
N VAL A 35 -2.80 -12.27 -13.06
CA VAL A 35 -2.31 -11.86 -11.74
C VAL A 35 -0.85 -11.48 -11.85
N ARG A 36 -0.53 -10.22 -11.57
CA ARG A 36 0.85 -9.72 -11.49
C ARG A 36 1.21 -9.47 -10.03
N PHE A 37 2.33 -9.99 -9.57
CA PHE A 37 2.82 -9.76 -8.21
C PHE A 37 4.33 -9.61 -8.19
N THR A 38 4.82 -8.84 -7.23
CA THR A 38 6.24 -8.76 -6.87
C THR A 38 6.39 -9.43 -5.52
N LYS A 39 7.38 -10.32 -5.39
CA LYS A 39 7.61 -11.09 -4.17
C LYS A 39 9.01 -10.84 -3.65
N VAL A 40 9.11 -10.42 -2.41
CA VAL A 40 10.37 -10.28 -1.67
C VAL A 40 10.46 -11.43 -0.67
N PHE A 41 11.52 -12.22 -0.79
CA PHE A 41 11.81 -13.31 0.12
C PHE A 41 12.89 -12.90 1.09
N LEU A 42 12.59 -12.99 2.40
CA LEU A 42 13.55 -12.83 3.45
C LEU A 42 13.74 -14.18 4.15
N THR A 43 14.96 -14.67 4.15
CA THR A 43 15.28 -15.97 4.80
C THR A 43 15.37 -15.76 6.31
N ARG A 44 15.16 -16.85 7.05
CA ARG A 44 15.40 -16.86 8.50
C ARG A 44 16.85 -16.48 8.82
N THR A 45 17.80 -17.00 8.04
CA THR A 45 19.22 -16.67 8.18
C THR A 45 19.48 -15.14 8.07
N TYR A 46 18.79 -14.45 7.14
CA TYR A 46 18.91 -13.00 7.03
C TYR A 46 18.52 -12.29 8.34
N PHE A 47 17.43 -12.73 8.99
CA PHE A 47 17.01 -12.14 10.27
C PHE A 47 17.95 -12.50 11.42
N ASP A 48 18.31 -13.78 11.54
CA ASP A 48 19.05 -14.29 12.69
C ASP A 48 20.55 -13.90 12.65
N THR A 49 21.10 -13.60 11.47
CA THR A 49 22.51 -13.19 11.34
C THR A 49 22.64 -11.71 11.05
N TYR A 50 22.20 -11.25 9.90
CA TYR A 50 22.41 -9.86 9.46
C TYR A 50 21.54 -8.87 10.22
N PHE A 51 20.21 -9.12 10.27
CA PHE A 51 19.28 -8.14 10.81
C PHE A 51 19.37 -8.04 12.33
N GLN A 52 19.60 -9.16 13.01
CA GLN A 52 19.82 -9.16 14.47
C GLN A 52 21.12 -8.47 14.85
N SER A 53 22.24 -8.75 14.15
CA SER A 53 23.54 -8.15 14.48
C SER A 53 23.60 -6.64 14.23
N HIS A 54 22.89 -6.14 13.23
CA HIS A 54 22.93 -4.71 12.86
C HIS A 54 21.84 -3.89 13.55
N TYR A 55 20.70 -4.48 13.85
CA TYR A 55 19.50 -3.75 14.32
C TYR A 55 18.90 -4.29 15.61
N GLY A 56 19.48 -5.33 16.20
CA GLY A 56 18.99 -5.95 17.44
C GLY A 56 17.61 -6.61 17.30
N ARG A 57 17.18 -6.92 16.08
CA ARG A 57 15.84 -7.45 15.78
C ARG A 57 15.92 -8.83 15.17
N ASN A 58 15.03 -9.71 15.57
CA ASN A 58 15.06 -11.12 15.20
C ASN A 58 13.87 -11.58 14.36
N TYR A 59 13.91 -12.83 13.95
CA TYR A 59 12.85 -13.45 13.13
C TYR A 59 11.47 -13.44 13.79
N GLN A 60 11.39 -13.44 15.13
CA GLN A 60 10.10 -13.43 15.83
C GLN A 60 9.26 -12.19 15.49
N GLU A 61 9.92 -11.08 15.18
CA GLU A 61 9.23 -9.85 14.77
C GLU A 61 8.55 -9.98 13.40
N SER A 62 9.00 -10.91 12.55
CA SER A 62 8.35 -11.17 11.26
C SER A 62 6.90 -11.69 11.42
N ILE A 63 6.61 -12.39 12.51
CA ILE A 63 5.26 -12.87 12.84
C ILE A 63 4.36 -11.68 13.16
N SER A 64 4.84 -10.76 13.99
CA SER A 64 4.12 -9.51 14.31
C SER A 64 3.95 -8.61 13.09
N ALA A 65 4.94 -8.59 12.20
CA ALA A 65 4.86 -7.88 10.91
C ALA A 65 3.76 -8.45 10.00
N GLN A 66 3.57 -9.78 9.99
CA GLN A 66 2.50 -10.41 9.25
C GLN A 66 1.13 -9.90 9.72
N ASP A 67 0.88 -9.91 11.01
CA ASP A 67 -0.37 -9.41 11.59
C ASP A 67 -0.60 -7.93 11.33
N TYR A 68 0.47 -7.13 11.37
CA TYR A 68 0.41 -5.71 11.06
C TYR A 68 0.01 -5.48 9.60
N ILE A 69 0.67 -6.14 8.63
CA ILE A 69 0.35 -5.99 7.20
C ILE A 69 -1.02 -6.53 6.85
N LEU A 70 -1.45 -7.65 7.45
CA LEU A 70 -2.80 -8.18 7.26
C LEU A 70 -3.90 -7.18 7.67
N ARG A 71 -3.62 -6.40 8.72
CA ARG A 71 -4.53 -5.34 9.16
C ARG A 71 -4.42 -4.07 8.31
N HIS A 72 -3.29 -3.84 7.65
CA HIS A 72 -2.98 -2.64 6.88
C HIS A 72 -2.47 -2.96 5.46
N PRO A 73 -3.27 -3.64 4.61
CA PRO A 73 -2.81 -4.18 3.33
C PRO A 73 -2.53 -3.11 2.24
N ASN A 74 -2.92 -1.87 2.47
CA ASN A 74 -2.83 -0.79 1.49
C ASN A 74 -2.02 0.39 2.03
N GLN A 75 -0.83 0.14 2.54
CA GLN A 75 0.07 1.21 2.98
C GLN A 75 0.70 1.90 1.77
N PRO A 76 0.50 3.21 1.61
CA PRO A 76 0.99 3.96 0.46
C PRO A 76 2.50 3.86 0.29
N GLU A 77 3.23 4.04 1.38
CA GLU A 77 4.70 4.03 1.41
C GLU A 77 5.25 2.67 0.98
N LEU A 78 4.69 1.57 1.49
CA LEU A 78 5.09 0.22 1.08
C LEU A 78 4.73 -0.07 -0.38
N ASN A 79 3.55 0.38 -0.85
CA ASN A 79 3.19 0.25 -2.25
C ASN A 79 4.19 0.98 -3.16
N PHE A 80 4.67 2.15 -2.73
CA PHE A 80 5.69 2.92 -3.44
C PHE A 80 7.02 2.17 -3.51
N VAL A 81 7.49 1.62 -2.40
CA VAL A 81 8.71 0.79 -2.37
C VAL A 81 8.60 -0.41 -3.32
N PHE A 82 7.48 -1.13 -3.30
CA PHE A 82 7.25 -2.24 -4.23
C PHE A 82 7.19 -1.80 -5.70
N GLN A 83 6.66 -0.62 -5.97
CA GLN A 83 6.67 -0.06 -7.33
C GLN A 83 8.10 0.26 -7.78
N GLN A 84 8.90 0.89 -6.93
CA GLN A 84 10.30 1.18 -7.22
C GLN A 84 11.12 -0.10 -7.46
N ILE A 85 10.89 -1.16 -6.69
CA ILE A 85 11.52 -2.47 -6.92
C ILE A 85 11.17 -3.04 -8.30
N ARG A 86 9.90 -2.98 -8.70
CA ARG A 86 9.46 -3.48 -10.02
C ARG A 86 10.06 -2.70 -11.18
N ASP A 87 10.23 -1.42 -10.95
CA ASP A 87 10.57 -0.48 -12.00
C ASP A 87 12.08 -0.25 -12.14
N CYS A 88 12.89 -0.85 -11.26
CA CYS A 88 14.33 -0.72 -11.29
C CYS A 88 14.93 -1.39 -12.53
N GLN A 89 15.72 -0.64 -13.28
CA GLN A 89 16.48 -1.08 -14.46
C GLN A 89 17.98 -0.86 -14.24
N ALA A 90 18.51 -1.19 -13.08
CA ALA A 90 19.91 -1.02 -12.76
C ALA A 90 20.77 -2.20 -13.24
N ASP A 91 22.04 -1.98 -13.42
CA ASP A 91 23.06 -3.00 -13.70
C ASP A 91 23.22 -3.95 -12.48
N SER A 92 23.76 -5.16 -12.70
CA SER A 92 23.72 -6.28 -11.76
C SER A 92 24.27 -5.98 -10.36
N GLN A 93 25.40 -5.27 -10.24
CA GLN A 93 25.98 -4.90 -8.94
C GLN A 93 25.22 -3.77 -8.27
N ILE A 94 24.85 -2.74 -9.03
CA ILE A 94 24.05 -1.60 -8.55
C ILE A 94 22.66 -2.07 -8.17
N LEU A 95 22.07 -2.99 -8.95
CA LEU A 95 20.77 -3.57 -8.68
C LEU A 95 20.73 -4.26 -7.31
N ARG A 96 21.77 -5.04 -6.98
CA ARG A 96 21.84 -5.71 -5.67
C ARG A 96 21.83 -4.70 -4.52
N MET A 97 22.68 -3.69 -4.57
CA MET A 97 22.75 -2.65 -3.55
C MET A 97 21.45 -1.87 -3.44
N TYR A 98 20.83 -1.55 -4.59
CA TYR A 98 19.54 -0.88 -4.63
C TYR A 98 18.43 -1.72 -3.96
N LEU A 99 18.36 -3.01 -4.31
CA LEU A 99 17.35 -3.92 -3.73
C LEU A 99 17.56 -4.15 -2.23
N GLU A 100 18.81 -4.24 -1.76
CA GLU A 100 19.13 -4.31 -0.33
C GLU A 100 18.62 -3.05 0.41
N GLY A 101 18.88 -1.86 -0.15
CA GLY A 101 18.36 -0.60 0.38
C GLY A 101 16.82 -0.57 0.43
N LYS A 102 16.15 -1.05 -0.61
CA LYS A 102 14.68 -1.13 -0.66
C LYS A 102 14.10 -2.14 0.33
N VAL A 103 14.78 -3.24 0.58
CA VAL A 103 14.39 -4.21 1.62
C VAL A 103 14.49 -3.58 3.01
N LEU A 104 15.58 -2.85 3.29
CA LEU A 104 15.74 -2.13 4.57
C LEU A 104 14.69 -1.03 4.75
N GLU A 105 14.40 -0.27 3.70
CA GLU A 105 13.34 0.74 3.70
C GLU A 105 11.98 0.10 4.01
N MET A 106 11.63 -1.00 3.32
CA MET A 106 10.40 -1.75 3.55
C MET A 106 10.30 -2.24 5.01
N LEU A 107 11.37 -2.84 5.55
CA LEU A 107 11.39 -3.32 6.93
C LEU A 107 11.26 -2.17 7.93
N SER A 108 11.94 -1.05 7.69
CA SER A 108 11.85 0.14 8.55
C SER A 108 10.44 0.72 8.62
N LEU A 109 9.74 0.78 7.49
CA LEU A 109 8.35 1.24 7.42
C LEU A 109 7.40 0.30 8.19
N ILE A 110 7.59 -1.01 8.06
CA ILE A 110 6.80 -2.01 8.79
C ILE A 110 7.03 -1.87 10.30
N ILE A 111 8.29 -1.81 10.73
CA ILE A 111 8.65 -1.70 12.15
C ILE A 111 8.15 -0.38 12.74
N LYS A 112 8.33 0.74 12.02
CA LYS A 112 7.77 2.04 12.41
C LYS A 112 6.26 1.96 12.61
N GLY A 113 5.55 1.32 11.68
CA GLY A 113 4.11 1.16 11.78
C GLY A 113 3.67 0.27 12.95
N MET A 114 4.43 -0.80 13.23
CA MET A 114 4.19 -1.67 14.40
C MET A 114 4.46 -0.95 15.73
N SER A 115 5.48 -0.09 15.79
CA SER A 115 5.89 0.63 16.99
C SER A 115 4.98 1.83 17.32
N GLN A 116 4.15 2.28 16.36
CA GLN A 116 3.17 3.31 16.65
C GLN A 116 2.08 2.75 17.59
N PRO A 117 1.78 3.44 18.70
CA PRO A 117 0.69 3.01 19.56
C PRO A 117 -0.56 2.89 18.71
N GLN A 118 -1.07 1.68 18.59
CA GLN A 118 -2.32 1.43 17.88
C GLN A 118 -3.42 2.13 18.69
N ARG A 119 -3.74 3.36 18.30
CA ARG A 119 -4.90 4.06 18.88
C ARG A 119 -6.08 3.14 18.64
N HIS A 120 -6.61 2.62 19.71
CA HIS A 120 -7.83 1.82 19.65
C HIS A 120 -8.91 2.67 18.97
N ILE A 121 -9.20 2.35 17.69
CA ILE A 121 -10.25 3.06 16.95
C ILE A 121 -11.56 2.44 17.42
N PRO A 122 -12.39 3.17 18.20
CA PRO A 122 -13.59 2.63 18.85
C PRO A 122 -14.76 2.50 17.84
N VAL A 123 -14.48 1.88 16.70
CA VAL A 123 -15.50 1.65 15.66
C VAL A 123 -15.62 0.16 15.41
N LYS A 124 -16.78 -0.40 15.64
CA LYS A 124 -17.11 -1.76 15.18
C LYS A 124 -17.53 -1.66 13.71
N LEU A 125 -16.98 -2.53 12.87
CA LEU A 125 -17.30 -2.64 11.44
C LEU A 125 -18.03 -3.96 11.22
N ASP A 126 -19.20 -3.89 10.61
CA ASP A 126 -19.91 -5.05 10.11
C ASP A 126 -19.61 -5.29 8.62
N TYR A 127 -20.19 -6.34 8.05
CA TYR A 127 -20.00 -6.66 6.62
C TYR A 127 -20.55 -5.57 5.68
N LYS A 128 -21.64 -4.91 6.06
CA LYS A 128 -22.26 -3.81 5.31
C LYS A 128 -21.35 -2.59 5.29
N ASP A 129 -20.75 -2.25 6.43
CA ASP A 129 -19.77 -1.18 6.55
C ASP A 129 -18.58 -1.41 5.60
N ILE A 130 -17.99 -2.60 5.66
CA ILE A 130 -16.85 -2.96 4.80
C ILE A 130 -17.22 -2.90 3.32
N ARG A 131 -18.39 -3.40 2.93
CA ARG A 131 -18.89 -3.33 1.56
C ARG A 131 -19.04 -1.89 1.09
N ASN A 132 -19.59 -1.02 1.93
CA ASN A 132 -19.78 0.39 1.60
C ASN A 132 -18.46 1.16 1.54
N LEU A 133 -17.49 0.89 2.41
CA LEU A 133 -16.14 1.43 2.32
C LEU A 133 -15.47 1.04 0.99
N LYS A 134 -15.63 -0.21 0.53
CA LYS A 134 -15.12 -0.65 -0.78
C LYS A 134 -15.74 0.13 -1.94
N LYS A 135 -17.04 0.47 -1.87
CA LYS A 135 -17.69 1.31 -2.89
C LYS A 135 -17.04 2.70 -2.96
N THR A 136 -16.75 3.33 -1.82
CA THR A 136 -16.09 4.64 -1.81
C THR A 136 -14.70 4.58 -2.42
N VAL A 137 -13.93 3.54 -2.17
CA VAL A 137 -12.63 3.32 -2.80
C VAL A 137 -12.75 3.13 -4.32
N THR A 138 -13.76 2.42 -4.79
CA THR A 138 -14.00 2.26 -6.23
C THR A 138 -14.27 3.61 -6.88
N LEU A 139 -15.07 4.48 -6.26
CA LEU A 139 -15.34 5.82 -6.77
C LEU A 139 -14.06 6.69 -6.82
N MET A 140 -13.24 6.66 -5.76
CA MET A 140 -11.95 7.37 -5.76
C MET A 140 -11.02 6.90 -6.90
N ARG A 141 -11.07 5.62 -7.25
CA ARG A 141 -10.20 5.04 -8.29
C ARG A 141 -10.69 5.30 -9.70
N ASN A 142 -12.00 5.39 -9.89
CA ASN A 142 -12.60 5.55 -11.20
C ASN A 142 -12.33 6.92 -11.81
N ASP A 143 -12.32 7.95 -10.96
CA ASP A 143 -12.03 9.32 -11.39
C ASP A 143 -11.23 10.04 -10.30
N LEU A 144 -9.92 10.15 -10.53
CA LEU A 144 -9.02 10.83 -9.62
C LEU A 144 -9.10 12.36 -9.75
N ALA A 145 -9.57 12.85 -10.90
CA ALA A 145 -9.69 14.29 -11.14
C ALA A 145 -10.96 14.87 -10.51
N ALA A 146 -12.06 14.10 -10.51
CA ALA A 146 -13.38 14.55 -10.05
C ALA A 146 -14.03 13.58 -9.05
N TYR A 147 -13.24 13.09 -8.09
CA TYR A 147 -13.75 12.22 -7.02
C TYR A 147 -14.71 12.98 -6.08
N PRO A 148 -15.69 12.29 -5.48
CA PRO A 148 -16.63 12.92 -4.55
C PRO A 148 -15.94 13.47 -3.29
N SER A 149 -16.46 14.58 -2.73
CA SER A 149 -15.96 15.12 -1.46
C SER A 149 -16.00 14.09 -0.32
N GLY A 150 -15.22 14.31 0.73
CA GLY A 150 -15.19 13.45 1.90
C GLY A 150 -16.57 13.28 2.56
N GLU A 151 -17.39 14.33 2.58
CA GLU A 151 -18.77 14.28 3.08
C GLU A 151 -19.66 13.40 2.18
N LYS A 152 -19.53 13.54 0.86
CA LYS A 152 -20.27 12.72 -0.09
C LYS A 152 -19.86 11.25 -0.01
N LEU A 153 -18.56 10.98 0.17
CA LEU A 153 -18.06 9.61 0.38
C LEU A 153 -18.62 9.01 1.68
N ALA A 154 -18.68 9.79 2.77
CA ALA A 154 -19.27 9.37 4.01
C ALA A 154 -20.78 9.05 3.85
N GLN A 155 -21.51 9.89 3.13
CA GLN A 155 -22.92 9.66 2.79
C GLN A 155 -23.12 8.37 1.99
N ILE A 156 -22.28 8.13 0.99
CA ILE A 156 -22.29 6.89 0.18
C ILE A 156 -21.99 5.66 1.05
N ALA A 157 -21.10 5.82 2.03
CA ALA A 157 -20.81 4.77 3.01
C ALA A 157 -21.96 4.55 4.01
N GLY A 158 -22.95 5.45 4.07
CA GLY A 158 -24.02 5.42 5.08
C GLY A 158 -23.52 5.74 6.49
N MET A 159 -22.53 6.63 6.58
CA MET A 159 -21.85 6.98 7.83
C MET A 159 -21.80 8.50 8.01
N SER A 160 -21.70 8.96 9.28
CA SER A 160 -21.29 10.34 9.53
C SER A 160 -19.84 10.56 9.07
N PRO A 161 -19.41 11.80 8.73
CA PRO A 161 -18.03 12.08 8.30
C PRO A 161 -16.96 11.57 9.27
N THR A 162 -17.16 11.78 10.58
CA THR A 162 -16.24 11.30 11.61
C THR A 162 -16.19 9.76 11.67
N ARG A 163 -17.36 9.10 11.64
CA ARG A 163 -17.41 7.63 11.62
C ARG A 163 -16.75 7.07 10.36
N TYR A 164 -16.97 7.71 9.21
CA TYR A 164 -16.36 7.30 7.94
C TYR A 164 -14.83 7.35 7.99
N GLN A 165 -14.24 8.45 8.49
CA GLN A 165 -12.79 8.56 8.66
C GLN A 165 -12.24 7.47 9.58
N LEU A 166 -12.87 7.24 10.73
CA LEU A 166 -12.43 6.22 11.68
C LEU A 166 -12.60 4.80 11.12
N ALA A 167 -13.73 4.53 10.48
CA ALA A 167 -14.04 3.25 9.84
C ALA A 167 -13.06 2.95 8.69
N PHE A 168 -12.81 3.96 7.86
CA PHE A 168 -11.87 3.85 6.75
C PHE A 168 -10.45 3.59 7.27
N LYS A 169 -9.99 4.38 8.25
CA LYS A 169 -8.69 4.18 8.88
C LYS A 169 -8.57 2.80 9.54
N LYS A 170 -9.63 2.33 10.20
CA LYS A 170 -9.64 0.97 10.78
C LYS A 170 -9.52 -0.13 9.74
N HIS A 171 -10.16 0.03 8.57
CA HIS A 171 -10.20 -1.00 7.53
C HIS A 171 -9.01 -0.95 6.57
N TYR A 172 -8.56 0.27 6.21
CA TYR A 172 -7.48 0.48 5.23
C TYR A 172 -6.14 0.91 5.85
N GLY A 173 -6.08 1.17 7.14
CA GLY A 173 -4.88 1.59 7.86
C GLY A 173 -4.54 3.07 7.72
N THR A 174 -5.17 3.77 6.77
CA THR A 174 -4.93 5.19 6.45
C THR A 174 -6.25 5.96 6.43
N THR A 175 -6.17 7.28 6.51
CA THR A 175 -7.36 8.13 6.30
C THR A 175 -7.80 8.09 4.83
N PRO A 176 -9.07 8.44 4.50
CA PRO A 176 -9.52 8.57 3.11
C PRO A 176 -8.67 9.52 2.29
N TYR A 177 -8.21 10.62 2.89
CA TYR A 177 -7.36 11.61 2.24
C TYR A 177 -5.96 11.06 1.92
N GLU A 178 -5.28 10.44 2.88
CA GLU A 178 -3.98 9.79 2.66
C GLU A 178 -4.07 8.69 1.58
N TYR A 179 -5.16 7.93 1.58
CA TYR A 179 -5.41 6.91 0.56
C TYR A 179 -5.55 7.53 -0.84
N LEU A 180 -6.26 8.65 -0.96
CA LEU A 180 -6.40 9.38 -2.21
C LEU A 180 -5.08 9.95 -2.70
N ILE A 181 -4.27 10.55 -1.81
CA ILE A 181 -2.91 11.02 -2.14
C ILE A 181 -2.08 9.87 -2.73
N ALA A 182 -2.14 8.70 -2.12
CA ALA A 182 -1.44 7.52 -2.65
C ALA A 182 -1.91 7.11 -4.05
N LEU A 183 -3.21 7.21 -4.32
CA LEU A 183 -3.74 6.95 -5.67
C LEU A 183 -3.21 7.97 -6.68
N HIS A 184 -3.21 9.27 -6.32
CA HIS A 184 -2.67 10.33 -7.17
C HIS A 184 -1.18 10.11 -7.49
N LEU A 185 -0.37 9.78 -6.49
CA LEU A 185 1.06 9.50 -6.67
C LEU A 185 1.29 8.30 -7.59
N ASN A 186 0.56 7.20 -7.38
CA ASN A 186 0.69 6.02 -8.22
C ASN A 186 0.34 6.32 -9.69
N GLN A 187 -0.71 7.11 -9.91
CA GLN A 187 -1.12 7.51 -11.26
C GLN A 187 -0.12 8.51 -11.86
N ALA A 188 0.39 9.46 -11.05
CA ALA A 188 1.42 10.41 -11.48
C ALA A 188 2.68 9.69 -11.96
N LEU A 189 3.20 8.77 -11.16
CA LEU A 189 4.36 7.96 -11.51
C LEU A 189 4.15 7.17 -12.80
N SER A 190 2.96 6.60 -12.96
CA SER A 190 2.62 5.89 -14.19
C SER A 190 2.62 6.81 -15.41
N LEU A 191 2.08 8.02 -15.29
CA LEU A 191 2.05 9.00 -16.38
C LEU A 191 3.45 9.57 -16.68
N LEU A 192 4.23 9.90 -15.65
CA LEU A 192 5.61 10.38 -15.80
C LEU A 192 6.49 9.37 -16.54
N LYS A 193 6.25 8.08 -16.33
CA LYS A 193 7.06 6.99 -16.88
C LYS A 193 6.63 6.54 -18.28
N ASN A 194 5.33 6.58 -18.54
CA ASN A 194 4.74 5.93 -19.72
C ASN A 194 4.12 6.93 -20.70
N SER A 195 4.37 8.23 -20.54
CA SER A 195 3.87 9.25 -21.47
C SER A 195 4.83 10.45 -21.55
N ASP A 196 4.77 11.16 -22.67
CA ASP A 196 5.49 12.41 -22.89
C ASP A 196 4.74 13.66 -22.40
N TYR A 197 3.80 13.47 -21.48
CA TYR A 197 3.01 14.58 -20.94
C TYR A 197 3.86 15.53 -20.11
N SER A 198 3.66 16.84 -20.31
CA SER A 198 4.24 17.83 -19.42
C SER A 198 3.67 17.72 -18.00
N ILE A 199 4.44 18.19 -17.00
CA ILE A 199 3.99 18.20 -15.61
C ILE A 199 2.64 18.93 -15.45
N THR A 200 2.42 19.99 -16.22
CA THR A 200 1.14 20.73 -16.23
C THR A 200 -0.03 19.85 -16.71
N VAL A 201 0.19 19.06 -17.75
CA VAL A 201 -0.84 18.15 -18.26
C VAL A 201 -1.11 17.02 -17.27
N ILE A 202 -0.06 16.47 -16.64
CA ILE A 202 -0.20 15.43 -15.60
C ILE A 202 -0.98 15.99 -14.40
N ALA A 203 -0.64 17.18 -13.92
CA ALA A 203 -1.35 17.84 -12.84
C ALA A 203 -2.84 17.99 -13.16
N ALA A 204 -3.17 18.51 -14.35
CA ALA A 204 -4.56 18.67 -14.79
C ALA A 204 -5.32 17.34 -14.87
N LYS A 205 -4.69 16.28 -15.41
CA LYS A 205 -5.28 14.92 -15.47
C LYS A 205 -5.56 14.32 -14.09
N LEU A 206 -4.85 14.77 -13.07
CA LEU A 206 -5.03 14.36 -11.68
C LEU A 206 -5.94 15.32 -10.87
N GLY A 207 -6.54 16.34 -11.54
CA GLY A 207 -7.47 17.28 -10.89
C GLY A 207 -6.80 18.41 -10.12
N TYR A 208 -5.50 18.64 -10.31
CA TYR A 208 -4.81 19.77 -9.70
C TYR A 208 -4.96 21.01 -10.55
N HIS A 209 -5.36 22.13 -9.92
CA HIS A 209 -5.51 23.43 -10.61
C HIS A 209 -4.20 24.01 -11.11
N THR A 210 -3.08 23.69 -10.46
CA THR A 210 -1.74 24.17 -10.84
C THR A 210 -0.71 23.05 -10.76
N SER A 211 0.30 23.11 -11.64
CA SER A 211 1.46 22.21 -11.58
C SER A 211 2.27 22.38 -10.29
N GLY A 212 2.26 23.58 -9.70
CA GLY A 212 2.93 23.84 -8.42
C GLY A 212 2.31 23.09 -7.25
N SER A 213 0.97 23.05 -7.16
CA SER A 213 0.27 22.26 -6.12
C SER A 213 0.56 20.77 -6.25
N PHE A 214 0.57 20.27 -7.48
CA PHE A 214 0.96 18.89 -7.77
C PHE A 214 2.42 18.61 -7.39
N SER A 215 3.37 19.45 -7.83
CA SER A 215 4.80 19.26 -7.57
C SER A 215 5.11 19.26 -6.07
N LYS A 216 4.49 20.17 -5.30
CA LYS A 216 4.64 20.22 -3.84
C LYS A 216 4.13 18.93 -3.17
N LEU A 217 2.97 18.44 -3.60
CA LEU A 217 2.43 17.18 -3.07
C LEU A 217 3.33 16.00 -3.43
N PHE A 218 3.77 15.93 -4.69
CA PHE A 218 4.65 14.87 -5.17
C PHE A 218 5.97 14.86 -4.40
N GLN A 219 6.61 16.03 -4.23
CA GLN A 219 7.86 16.17 -3.48
C GLN A 219 7.68 15.80 -1.99
N ASN A 220 6.61 16.25 -1.34
CA ASN A 220 6.34 15.89 0.06
C ASN A 220 6.17 14.39 0.27
N ALA A 221 5.69 13.68 -0.72
CA ALA A 221 5.38 12.25 -0.60
C ALA A 221 6.48 11.33 -1.14
N SER A 222 7.26 11.78 -2.12
CA SER A 222 8.33 10.98 -2.74
C SER A 222 9.74 11.42 -2.33
N GLY A 223 9.88 12.61 -1.74
CA GLY A 223 11.17 13.23 -1.44
C GLY A 223 11.87 13.86 -2.66
N LEU A 224 11.34 13.65 -3.87
CA LEU A 224 11.90 14.09 -5.15
C LEU A 224 10.90 14.96 -5.91
N GLY A 225 11.39 15.88 -6.74
CA GLY A 225 10.52 16.61 -7.66
C GLY A 225 10.02 15.73 -8.81
N PRO A 226 8.88 16.06 -9.44
CA PRO A 226 8.36 15.26 -10.55
C PRO A 226 9.20 15.30 -11.84
N ARG A 227 10.31 16.08 -11.87
CA ARG A 227 11.29 16.14 -12.97
C ARG A 227 12.59 15.39 -12.68
N GLU A 228 12.77 14.99 -11.44
CA GLU A 228 13.93 14.25 -10.93
C GLU A 228 13.65 12.74 -10.94
#